data_6228150d122a518e72c497f778cbe910
#
_entry.id   6228150d122a518e72c497f778cbe910
#
_cell.length_a   1.000
_cell.length_b   1.000
_cell.length_c   1.000
_cell.angle_alpha   90.00
_cell.angle_beta   90.00
_cell.angle_gamma   90.00
#
_symmetry.space_group_name_H-M   'P 1'
#
loop_
_entity.id
_entity.type
_entity.pdbx_description
1 polymer ?
#
loop_
_entity_poly.entity_id
_entity_poly.type
_entity_poly.pdbx_seq_one_letter_code
_entity_poly.pdbx_strand_id
1 'polypeptide(L)'
;MKVLVTAFKPFNNQKNNYSEEVLKYITNVDKLIIDVVYDESYKDITKCKNLDDYELIIALGEARSRSELTLETQAVNLSSCSLKDNKGVLKNNEIINSSLSTYLKTKVDILKCKDYVSLSNDAGKFVCNNLYFHLLEHYPDKCIFIHVPNCYDDEKNYAIFAKKISQIIDILIN
;
A
#
# COMPACT_ATOMS: atom_id res chain seq x y z
N MET A 1 6.41 -13.05 15.57
CA MET A 1 5.93 -11.73 15.12
C MET A 1 4.95 -11.91 13.99
N LYS A 2 3.82 -11.17 13.99
CA LYS A 2 2.75 -11.34 13.01
C LYS A 2 2.73 -10.14 12.07
N VAL A 3 2.88 -10.39 10.78
CA VAL A 3 2.90 -9.36 9.73
C VAL A 3 1.72 -9.56 8.79
N LEU A 4 0.99 -8.49 8.49
CA LEU A 4 -0.05 -8.49 7.46
C LEU A 4 0.48 -7.77 6.23
N VAL A 5 0.34 -8.41 5.07
CA VAL A 5 0.60 -7.76 3.78
C VAL A 5 -0.68 -7.78 2.95
N THR A 6 -1.13 -6.60 2.53
CA THR A 6 -2.29 -6.46 1.66
C THR A 6 -1.89 -6.06 0.25
N ALA A 7 -2.69 -6.41 -0.73
CA ALA A 7 -2.52 -5.98 -2.12
C ALA A 7 -3.89 -5.76 -2.77
N PHE A 8 -3.90 -5.06 -3.89
CA PHE A 8 -5.13 -4.72 -4.59
C PHE A 8 -5.43 -5.68 -5.74
N LYS A 9 -6.73 -5.91 -5.96
CA LYS A 9 -7.25 -6.53 -7.18
C LYS A 9 -6.96 -5.67 -8.42
N PRO A 10 -7.08 -6.24 -9.63
CA PRO A 10 -7.05 -5.46 -10.86
C PRO A 10 -8.12 -4.35 -10.89
N PHE A 11 -7.81 -3.25 -11.54
CA PHE A 11 -8.70 -2.10 -11.75
C PHE A 11 -8.52 -1.52 -13.15
N ASN A 12 -9.42 -0.63 -13.56
CA ASN A 12 -9.34 0.07 -14.84
C ASN A 12 -9.18 -0.90 -16.06
N ASN A 13 -9.95 -2.00 -16.05
CA ASN A 13 -9.92 -3.05 -17.09
C ASN A 13 -8.53 -3.73 -17.27
N GLN A 14 -7.64 -3.61 -16.31
CA GLN A 14 -6.37 -4.32 -16.32
C GLN A 14 -6.59 -5.83 -16.09
N LYS A 15 -5.74 -6.65 -16.71
CA LYS A 15 -5.77 -8.11 -16.56
C LYS A 15 -5.29 -8.55 -15.17
N ASN A 16 -4.31 -7.85 -14.62
CA ASN A 16 -3.66 -8.12 -13.35
C ASN A 16 -3.33 -6.83 -12.61
N ASN A 17 -2.96 -6.97 -11.34
CA ASN A 17 -2.39 -5.89 -10.53
C ASN A 17 -1.04 -6.38 -10.00
N TYR A 18 0.04 -5.64 -10.25
CA TYR A 18 1.39 -6.08 -9.88
C TYR A 18 1.58 -6.23 -8.36
N SER A 19 0.82 -5.48 -7.55
CA SER A 19 0.86 -5.68 -6.09
C SER A 19 0.33 -7.06 -5.69
N GLU A 20 -0.74 -7.53 -6.34
CA GLU A 20 -1.29 -8.88 -6.13
C GLU A 20 -0.32 -9.95 -6.62
N GLU A 21 0.27 -9.78 -7.80
CA GLU A 21 1.22 -10.73 -8.36
C GLU A 21 2.45 -10.89 -7.48
N VAL A 22 3.04 -9.78 -7.01
CA VAL A 22 4.19 -9.79 -6.10
C VAL A 22 3.84 -10.44 -4.76
N LEU A 23 2.64 -10.17 -4.21
CA LEU A 23 2.21 -10.75 -2.93
C LEU A 23 2.20 -12.28 -2.95
N LYS A 24 1.96 -12.93 -4.09
CA LYS A 24 1.97 -14.39 -4.22
C LYS A 24 3.30 -15.00 -3.79
N TYR A 25 4.42 -14.31 -4.05
CA TYR A 25 5.78 -14.76 -3.79
C TYR A 25 6.32 -14.41 -2.38
N ILE A 26 5.62 -13.56 -1.62
CA ILE A 26 5.99 -13.26 -0.24
C ILE A 26 5.53 -14.42 0.66
N THR A 27 6.37 -14.90 1.56
CA THR A 27 6.09 -16.02 2.48
C THR A 27 6.14 -15.58 3.94
N ASN A 28 5.62 -16.41 4.83
CA ASN A 28 5.64 -16.20 6.30
C ASN A 28 4.92 -14.92 6.76
N VAL A 29 3.89 -14.51 6.05
CA VAL A 29 3.03 -13.38 6.38
C VAL A 29 1.56 -13.75 6.20
N ASP A 30 0.67 -13.07 6.91
CA ASP A 30 -0.75 -13.09 6.59
C ASP A 30 -1.00 -12.23 5.35
N LYS A 31 -1.81 -12.73 4.43
CA LYS A 31 -2.10 -12.05 3.16
C LYS A 31 -3.58 -11.69 3.07
N LEU A 32 -3.87 -10.55 2.44
CA LEU A 32 -5.23 -10.14 2.11
C LEU A 32 -5.26 -9.38 0.79
N ILE A 33 -6.10 -9.84 -0.13
CA ILE A 33 -6.38 -9.13 -1.39
C ILE A 33 -7.64 -8.30 -1.20
N ILE A 34 -7.56 -7.01 -1.50
CA ILE A 34 -8.66 -6.05 -1.33
C ILE A 34 -9.06 -5.43 -2.66
N ASP A 35 -10.29 -4.95 -2.73
CA ASP A 35 -10.77 -4.27 -3.93
C ASP A 35 -10.28 -2.81 -3.98
N VAL A 36 -10.23 -2.23 -5.18
CA VAL A 36 -9.83 -0.84 -5.41
C VAL A 36 -11.07 0.05 -5.29
N VAL A 37 -11.44 0.40 -4.05
CA VAL A 37 -12.65 1.18 -3.75
C VAL A 37 -12.35 2.21 -2.65
N TYR A 38 -12.65 3.49 -2.93
CA TYR A 38 -12.48 4.58 -1.97
C TYR A 38 -13.22 4.30 -0.66
N ASP A 39 -12.56 4.56 0.46
CA ASP A 39 -13.07 4.44 1.82
C ASP A 39 -13.49 3.01 2.24
N GLU A 40 -13.75 2.12 1.29
CA GLU A 40 -14.14 0.73 1.55
C GLU A 40 -12.94 -0.22 1.63
N SER A 41 -11.85 0.04 0.91
CA SER A 41 -10.63 -0.80 0.98
C SER A 41 -10.13 -0.94 2.43
N TYR A 42 -10.13 0.14 3.21
CA TYR A 42 -9.80 0.11 4.64
C TYR A 42 -10.82 -0.71 5.46
N LYS A 43 -12.11 -0.49 5.22
CA LYS A 43 -13.19 -1.23 5.91
C LYS A 43 -13.13 -2.73 5.63
N ASP A 44 -12.77 -3.12 4.43
CA ASP A 44 -12.62 -4.54 4.07
C ASP A 44 -11.46 -5.20 4.82
N ILE A 45 -10.36 -4.49 5.03
CA ILE A 45 -9.26 -4.97 5.86
C ILE A 45 -9.74 -5.19 7.30
N THR A 46 -10.40 -4.19 7.89
CA THR A 46 -10.83 -4.25 9.30
C THR A 46 -11.96 -5.26 9.55
N LYS A 47 -12.78 -5.57 8.55
CA LYS A 47 -13.77 -6.66 8.62
C LYS A 47 -13.13 -8.05 8.61
N CYS A 48 -12.04 -8.20 7.86
CA CYS A 48 -11.39 -9.50 7.66
C CYS A 48 -10.29 -9.79 8.68
N LYS A 49 -9.67 -8.75 9.26
CA LYS A 49 -8.50 -8.83 10.13
C LYS A 49 -8.63 -7.89 11.32
N ASN A 50 -8.31 -8.40 12.50
CA ASN A 50 -8.07 -7.54 13.66
C ASN A 50 -6.65 -6.96 13.55
N LEU A 51 -6.54 -5.67 13.22
CA LEU A 51 -5.25 -5.04 12.96
C LEU A 51 -4.38 -4.89 14.22
N ASP A 52 -4.96 -4.96 15.40
CA ASP A 52 -4.21 -4.92 16.67
C ASP A 52 -3.33 -6.16 16.87
N ASP A 53 -3.67 -7.28 16.23
CA ASP A 53 -2.91 -8.53 16.31
C ASP A 53 -1.57 -8.50 15.54
N TYR A 54 -1.34 -7.47 14.72
CA TYR A 54 -0.16 -7.37 13.86
C TYR A 54 0.86 -6.36 14.41
N GLU A 55 2.12 -6.70 14.30
CA GLU A 55 3.25 -5.82 14.64
C GLU A 55 3.65 -4.91 13.49
N LEU A 56 3.45 -5.39 12.25
CA LEU A 56 3.67 -4.63 11.04
C LEU A 56 2.56 -4.89 10.02
N ILE A 57 2.06 -3.83 9.41
CA ILE A 57 1.05 -3.86 8.35
C ILE A 57 1.65 -3.18 7.12
N ILE A 58 1.74 -3.92 6.02
CA ILE A 58 2.25 -3.41 4.75
C ILE A 58 1.12 -3.43 3.72
N ALA A 59 0.76 -2.28 3.22
CA ALA A 59 -0.10 -2.19 2.06
C ALA A 59 0.73 -2.07 0.79
N LEU A 60 0.50 -2.94 -0.19
CA LEU A 60 1.12 -2.90 -1.51
C LEU A 60 0.14 -2.29 -2.52
N GLY A 61 0.61 -1.35 -3.31
CA GLY A 61 -0.12 -0.80 -4.45
C GLY A 61 0.72 -0.86 -5.72
N GLU A 62 0.08 -0.75 -6.87
CA GLU A 62 0.73 -0.73 -8.18
C GLU A 62 1.01 0.71 -8.61
N ALA A 63 2.22 0.99 -9.08
CA ALA A 63 2.60 2.26 -9.70
C ALA A 63 3.43 2.00 -10.96
N ARG A 64 2.76 1.69 -12.09
CA ARG A 64 3.40 1.30 -13.37
C ARG A 64 4.32 2.36 -13.98
N SER A 65 4.19 3.61 -13.57
CA SER A 65 5.07 4.69 -13.99
C SER A 65 6.42 4.71 -13.28
N ARG A 66 6.58 3.94 -12.20
CA ARG A 66 7.82 3.85 -11.44
C ARG A 66 8.70 2.73 -11.97
N SER A 67 10.01 2.85 -11.78
CA SER A 67 11.04 1.87 -12.20
C SER A 67 11.55 1.01 -11.05
N GLU A 68 11.25 1.38 -9.80
CA GLU A 68 11.74 0.69 -8.60
C GLU A 68 10.70 0.69 -7.49
N LEU A 69 10.87 -0.19 -6.50
CA LEU A 69 10.04 -0.18 -5.28
C LEU A 69 10.20 1.17 -4.58
N THR A 70 9.09 1.74 -4.15
CA THR A 70 9.08 2.97 -3.37
C THR A 70 8.25 2.79 -2.10
N LEU A 71 8.83 3.17 -0.97
CA LEU A 71 8.17 3.19 0.33
C LEU A 71 7.67 4.62 0.59
N GLU A 72 6.37 4.75 0.80
CA GLU A 72 5.73 6.05 1.00
C GLU A 72 5.91 6.51 2.44
N THR A 73 6.45 7.73 2.61
CA THR A 73 6.67 8.31 3.94
C THR A 73 5.40 8.92 4.54
N GLN A 74 4.42 9.22 3.69
CA GLN A 74 3.20 9.93 4.07
C GLN A 74 2.05 9.67 3.12
N ALA A 75 0.83 9.97 3.58
CA ALA A 75 -0.37 10.09 2.76
C ALA A 75 -0.94 11.51 2.83
N VAL A 76 -1.52 11.99 1.74
CA VAL A 76 -2.20 13.30 1.69
C VAL A 76 -3.69 13.15 1.99
N ASN A 77 -4.23 14.10 2.73
CA ASN A 77 -5.65 14.17 3.10
C ASN A 77 -6.52 14.65 1.92
N LEU A 78 -6.38 14.00 0.78
CA LEU A 78 -7.07 14.38 -0.44
C LEU A 78 -7.26 13.18 -1.36
N SER A 79 -8.48 13.01 -1.88
CA SER A 79 -8.80 12.08 -2.97
C SER A 79 -9.09 12.84 -4.24
N SER A 80 -8.33 12.59 -5.30
CA SER A 80 -8.49 13.23 -6.61
C SER A 80 -7.82 12.41 -7.69
N CYS A 81 -8.58 11.85 -8.62
CA CYS A 81 -8.05 11.09 -9.73
C CYS A 81 -8.99 11.15 -10.93
N SER A 82 -8.44 11.10 -12.14
CA SER A 82 -9.22 10.98 -13.37
C SER A 82 -9.76 9.56 -13.61
N LEU A 83 -9.28 8.58 -12.85
CA LEU A 83 -9.75 7.20 -12.93
C LEU A 83 -10.89 6.96 -11.93
N LYS A 84 -11.84 6.13 -12.34
CA LYS A 84 -12.88 5.59 -11.46
C LYS A 84 -12.32 4.42 -10.67
N ASP A 85 -12.79 4.26 -9.45
CA ASP A 85 -12.58 3.04 -8.69
C ASP A 85 -13.43 1.87 -9.25
N ASN A 86 -13.30 0.67 -8.65
CA ASN A 86 -14.01 -0.52 -9.13
C ASN A 86 -15.53 -0.48 -8.92
N LYS A 87 -16.06 0.49 -8.18
CA LYS A 87 -17.49 0.77 -8.06
C LYS A 87 -17.96 1.91 -8.95
N GLY A 88 -17.08 2.46 -9.78
CA GLY A 88 -17.39 3.54 -10.69
C GLY A 88 -17.35 4.92 -10.06
N VAL A 89 -16.84 5.05 -8.84
CA VAL A 89 -16.71 6.34 -8.13
C VAL A 89 -15.51 7.11 -8.65
N LEU A 90 -15.74 8.38 -8.97
CA LEU A 90 -14.73 9.36 -9.34
C LEU A 90 -14.67 10.41 -8.23
N LYS A 91 -13.48 10.67 -7.70
CA LYS A 91 -13.27 11.75 -6.72
C LYS A 91 -12.46 12.88 -7.33
N ASN A 92 -12.84 14.11 -7.04
CA ASN A 92 -12.20 15.32 -7.55
C ASN A 92 -11.98 16.31 -6.40
N ASN A 93 -10.74 16.41 -5.93
CA ASN A 93 -10.34 17.30 -4.82
C ASN A 93 -11.19 17.16 -3.55
N GLU A 94 -11.53 15.93 -3.18
CA GLU A 94 -12.30 15.64 -1.97
C GLU A 94 -11.37 15.38 -0.78
N ILE A 95 -11.59 16.13 0.31
CA ILE A 95 -10.88 15.90 1.58
C ILE A 95 -11.34 14.56 2.18
N ILE A 96 -10.38 13.72 2.62
CA ILE A 96 -10.68 12.40 3.19
C ILE A 96 -11.28 12.56 4.59
N ASN A 97 -10.64 13.36 5.46
CA ASN A 97 -11.12 13.65 6.81
C ASN A 97 -10.80 15.11 7.19
N SER A 98 -11.83 15.96 7.24
CA SER A 98 -11.69 17.41 7.49
C SER A 98 -11.19 17.74 8.90
N SER A 99 -11.20 16.80 9.85
CA SER A 99 -10.71 17.01 11.22
C SER A 99 -9.21 16.73 11.37
N LEU A 100 -8.55 16.24 10.32
CA LEU A 100 -7.14 15.85 10.36
C LEU A 100 -6.24 16.76 9.52
N SER A 101 -4.94 16.66 9.79
CA SER A 101 -3.90 17.40 9.08
C SER A 101 -3.88 17.09 7.58
N THR A 102 -3.29 18.00 6.79
CA THR A 102 -3.11 17.84 5.34
C THR A 102 -2.33 16.58 4.98
N TYR A 103 -1.41 16.16 5.82
CA TYR A 103 -0.61 14.94 5.64
C TYR A 103 -0.56 14.15 6.95
N LEU A 104 -0.63 12.82 6.82
CA LEU A 104 -0.28 11.88 7.87
C LEU A 104 1.00 11.14 7.47
N LYS A 105 1.90 10.94 8.44
CA LYS A 105 3.19 10.27 8.22
C LYS A 105 3.23 8.96 9.00
N THR A 106 3.90 7.97 8.41
CA THR A 106 4.25 6.78 9.19
C THR A 106 5.25 7.14 10.29
N LYS A 107 5.10 6.50 11.45
CA LYS A 107 6.05 6.58 12.56
C LYS A 107 6.96 5.35 12.62
N VAL A 108 6.76 4.39 11.73
CA VAL A 108 7.70 3.27 11.56
C VAL A 108 9.06 3.83 11.15
N ASP A 109 10.14 3.32 11.71
CA ASP A 109 11.51 3.76 11.39
C ASP A 109 11.95 3.23 10.00
N ILE A 110 11.33 3.79 8.97
CA ILE A 110 11.56 3.43 7.58
C ILE A 110 12.94 3.82 7.05
N LEU A 111 13.65 4.71 7.76
CA LEU A 111 15.02 5.11 7.37
C LEU A 111 15.99 3.91 7.41
N LYS A 112 15.72 2.90 8.22
CA LYS A 112 16.47 1.63 8.21
C LYS A 112 16.44 0.92 6.85
N CYS A 113 15.42 1.20 6.01
CA CYS A 113 15.23 0.54 4.73
C CYS A 113 15.81 1.29 3.52
N LYS A 114 16.41 2.48 3.72
CA LYS A 114 16.86 3.38 2.65
C LYS A 114 17.83 2.76 1.62
N ASP A 115 18.57 1.73 2.03
CA ASP A 115 19.53 1.04 1.15
C ASP A 115 18.88 -0.08 0.32
N TYR A 116 17.60 -0.38 0.57
CA TYR A 116 16.84 -1.46 -0.07
C TYR A 116 15.66 -0.97 -0.91
N VAL A 117 15.17 0.25 -0.63
CA VAL A 117 13.99 0.82 -1.27
C VAL A 117 14.10 2.34 -1.33
N SER A 118 13.64 2.96 -2.41
CA SER A 118 13.56 4.41 -2.49
C SER A 118 12.42 4.94 -1.63
N LEU A 119 12.65 6.05 -0.94
CA LEU A 119 11.62 6.72 -0.16
C LEU A 119 10.88 7.74 -1.06
N SER A 120 9.56 7.79 -0.90
CA SER A 120 8.68 8.72 -1.60
C SER A 120 7.78 9.45 -0.61
N ASN A 121 7.46 10.70 -0.89
CA ASN A 121 6.48 11.49 -0.14
C ASN A 121 5.19 11.73 -0.94
N ASP A 122 4.96 10.97 -2.00
CA ASP A 122 3.81 11.13 -2.89
C ASP A 122 3.20 9.76 -3.23
N ALA A 123 2.25 9.34 -2.42
CA ALA A 123 1.44 8.14 -2.64
C ALA A 123 0.34 8.34 -3.71
N GLY A 124 0.33 9.49 -4.39
CA GLY A 124 -0.75 9.89 -5.29
C GLY A 124 -1.98 10.39 -4.54
N LYS A 125 -3.12 10.34 -5.21
CA LYS A 125 -4.42 10.79 -4.66
C LYS A 125 -5.56 9.83 -5.01
N PHE A 126 -5.22 8.64 -5.50
CA PHE A 126 -6.17 7.57 -5.82
C PHE A 126 -6.43 6.69 -4.59
N VAL A 127 -6.98 5.50 -4.79
CA VAL A 127 -7.36 4.57 -3.71
C VAL A 127 -6.14 4.13 -2.86
N CYS A 128 -4.94 4.03 -3.44
CA CYS A 128 -3.71 3.74 -2.69
C CYS A 128 -3.48 4.75 -1.57
N ASN A 129 -3.50 6.04 -1.91
CA ASN A 129 -3.35 7.11 -0.93
C ASN A 129 -4.52 7.15 0.06
N ASN A 130 -5.76 6.94 -0.40
CA ASN A 130 -6.94 6.90 0.46
C ASN A 130 -6.83 5.78 1.51
N LEU A 131 -6.47 4.56 1.09
CA LEU A 131 -6.22 3.46 2.01
C LEU A 131 -5.10 3.78 3.01
N TYR A 132 -3.96 4.30 2.50
CA TYR A 132 -2.81 4.60 3.35
C TYR A 132 -3.13 5.69 4.37
N PHE A 133 -3.90 6.71 3.98
CA PHE A 133 -4.36 7.75 4.89
C PHE A 133 -5.17 7.16 6.05
N HIS A 134 -6.16 6.30 5.78
CA HIS A 134 -6.94 5.62 6.82
C HIS A 134 -6.11 4.69 7.71
N LEU A 135 -5.13 3.99 7.15
CA LEU A 135 -4.20 3.16 7.93
C LEU A 135 -3.36 4.03 8.88
N LEU A 136 -2.85 5.16 8.41
CA LEU A 136 -2.04 6.08 9.23
C LEU A 136 -2.87 6.83 10.27
N GLU A 137 -4.15 7.09 10.02
CA GLU A 137 -5.06 7.68 10.99
C GLU A 137 -5.17 6.83 12.26
N HIS A 138 -5.18 5.50 12.12
CA HIS A 138 -5.43 4.58 13.23
C HIS A 138 -4.17 3.84 13.70
N TYR A 139 -3.23 3.56 12.81
CA TYR A 139 -2.07 2.69 13.05
C TYR A 139 -0.75 3.27 12.54
N PRO A 140 -0.40 4.56 12.83
CA PRO A 140 0.80 5.19 12.28
C PRO A 140 2.10 4.51 12.71
N ASP A 141 2.11 3.85 13.87
CA ASP A 141 3.30 3.25 14.47
C ASP A 141 3.67 1.88 13.86
N LYS A 142 2.78 1.29 13.06
CA LYS A 142 2.99 -0.05 12.48
C LYS A 142 2.54 -0.21 11.02
N CYS A 143 2.10 0.87 10.37
CA CYS A 143 1.68 0.82 8.97
C CYS A 143 2.68 1.49 8.05
N ILE A 144 2.99 0.82 6.93
CA ILE A 144 3.72 1.36 5.78
C ILE A 144 2.99 1.04 4.48
N PHE A 145 3.28 1.82 3.44
CA PHE A 145 2.80 1.59 2.09
C PHE A 145 3.97 1.47 1.12
N ILE A 146 3.96 0.44 0.27
CA ILE A 146 4.98 0.23 -0.75
C ILE A 146 4.31 0.19 -2.11
N HIS A 147 4.74 1.05 -3.03
CA HIS A 147 4.37 0.97 -4.43
C HIS A 147 5.29 0.01 -5.19
N VAL A 148 4.66 -0.95 -5.84
CA VAL A 148 5.30 -1.91 -6.75
C VAL A 148 5.38 -1.26 -8.14
N PRO A 149 6.57 -1.21 -8.74
CA PRO A 149 6.79 -0.57 -10.04
C PRO A 149 6.29 -1.44 -11.19
N ASN A 150 6.56 -1.01 -12.42
CA ASN A 150 6.31 -1.80 -13.61
C ASN A 150 7.11 -3.11 -13.57
N CYS A 151 6.39 -4.21 -13.58
CA CYS A 151 6.98 -5.57 -13.59
C CYS A 151 7.05 -6.18 -14.98
N TYR A 152 6.52 -5.51 -16.02
CA TYR A 152 6.49 -5.97 -17.41
C TYR A 152 5.84 -7.36 -17.59
N ASP A 153 4.89 -7.72 -16.71
CA ASP A 153 4.25 -9.05 -16.66
C ASP A 153 5.24 -10.22 -16.58
N ASP A 154 6.41 -10.01 -15.96
CA ASP A 154 7.48 -11.00 -15.82
C ASP A 154 7.51 -11.56 -14.39
N GLU A 155 7.31 -12.87 -14.26
CA GLU A 155 7.36 -13.59 -12.99
C GLU A 155 8.69 -13.45 -12.25
N LYS A 156 9.80 -13.29 -12.98
CA LYS A 156 11.12 -13.04 -12.37
C LYS A 156 11.14 -11.70 -11.64
N ASN A 157 10.51 -10.67 -12.22
CA ASN A 157 10.40 -9.36 -11.58
C ASN A 157 9.50 -9.42 -10.35
N TYR A 158 8.39 -10.16 -10.39
CA TYR A 158 7.54 -10.38 -9.22
C TYR A 158 8.33 -11.02 -8.07
N ALA A 159 9.10 -12.07 -8.35
CA ALA A 159 9.92 -12.75 -7.35
C ALA A 159 11.04 -11.85 -6.79
N ILE A 160 11.68 -11.04 -7.64
CA ILE A 160 12.72 -10.08 -7.21
C ILE A 160 12.15 -9.05 -6.25
N PHE A 161 11.01 -8.44 -6.60
CA PHE A 161 10.38 -7.43 -5.76
C PHE A 161 9.84 -8.04 -4.46
N ALA A 162 9.25 -9.22 -4.50
CA ALA A 162 8.82 -9.95 -3.31
C ALA A 162 9.99 -10.23 -2.35
N LYS A 163 11.15 -10.63 -2.87
CA LYS A 163 12.38 -10.82 -2.06
C LYS A 163 12.82 -9.53 -1.40
N LYS A 164 12.82 -8.40 -2.12
CA LYS A 164 13.14 -7.09 -1.53
C LYS A 164 12.16 -6.69 -0.44
N ILE A 165 10.86 -6.91 -0.63
CA ILE A 165 9.84 -6.64 0.39
C ILE A 165 10.05 -7.53 1.60
N SER A 166 10.38 -8.81 1.43
CA SER A 166 10.72 -9.70 2.55
C SER A 166 11.93 -9.19 3.34
N GLN A 167 12.95 -8.67 2.68
CA GLN A 167 14.10 -8.04 3.35
C GLN A 167 13.70 -6.79 4.14
N ILE A 168 12.80 -5.96 3.60
CA ILE A 168 12.25 -4.80 4.31
C ILE A 168 11.49 -5.25 5.56
N ILE A 169 10.68 -6.31 5.46
CA ILE A 169 10.00 -6.90 6.61
C ILE A 169 11.01 -7.29 7.68
N ASP A 170 12.03 -8.07 7.32
CA ASP A 170 13.05 -8.54 8.27
C ASP A 170 13.78 -7.39 8.97
N ILE A 171 14.04 -6.29 8.26
CA ILE A 171 14.68 -5.09 8.82
C ILE A 171 13.77 -4.36 9.82
N LEU A 172 12.48 -4.28 9.54
CA LEU A 172 11.54 -3.51 10.34
C LEU A 172 11.05 -4.24 11.59
N ILE A 173 11.12 -5.59 11.59
CA ILE A 173 10.65 -6.40 12.72
C ILE A 173 11.80 -6.85 13.65
N ASN A 174 13.07 -6.61 13.29
CA ASN A 174 14.26 -6.86 14.11
C ASN A 174 14.92 -5.55 14.55
#